data_c7f87fa8654253b7873c2e3adb34abea
#
_entry.id   c7f87fa8654253b7873c2e3adb34abea
#
_cell.length_a   1.000
_cell.length_b   1.000
_cell.length_c   1.000
_cell.angle_alpha   90.00
_cell.angle_beta   90.00
_cell.angle_gamma   90.00
#
_symmetry.space_group_name_H-M   'P 1'
#
loop_
_entity.id
_entity.type
_entity.pdbx_description
1 polymer ?
#
loop_
_entity_poly.entity_id
_entity_poly.type
_entity_poly.pdbx_seq_one_letter_code
_entity_poly.pdbx_strand_id
1 'polypeptide(L)'
;FIVSQKAGKTPTEDRIRVSVDWEKVPVGERIKGAVEFSSNDQKECVLVSVFNPASPVRDEMQGVYMEENGYVSIPAAGFHRKFESNDIKMNILPGVGVEGCALQLGNPISPLQMYRAGDVPRVEYDFYTFNAGIYDVYTYVLPTFPLHAERDYKLPEHTNSDTKYSVRIDDGS
;
A
#
# COMPACT_ATOMS: atom_id res chain seq x y z
N PHE A 1 -5.33 -24.93 0.41
CA PHE A 1 -4.53 -24.16 -0.53
C PHE A 1 -4.38 -24.89 -1.85
N ILE A 2 -4.28 -24.13 -2.93
CA ILE A 2 -4.09 -24.62 -4.30
C ILE A 2 -2.75 -24.04 -4.78
N VAL A 3 -1.89 -24.89 -5.33
CA VAL A 3 -0.62 -24.46 -5.93
C VAL A 3 -0.71 -24.59 -7.45
N SER A 4 -0.15 -23.64 -8.18
CA SER A 4 -0.21 -23.60 -9.66
C SER A 4 0.56 -24.75 -10.29
N GLN A 5 1.55 -25.29 -9.60
CA GLN A 5 2.42 -26.37 -10.09
C GLN A 5 2.88 -27.22 -8.92
N LYS A 6 2.83 -28.56 -9.05
CA LYS A 6 3.26 -29.50 -8.00
C LYS A 6 4.64 -30.08 -8.23
N ALA A 7 5.15 -30.03 -9.44
CA ALA A 7 6.49 -30.49 -9.79
C ALA A 7 6.95 -29.80 -11.08
N GLY A 8 8.24 -29.61 -11.22
CA GLY A 8 8.84 -28.98 -12.39
C GLY A 8 10.36 -29.03 -12.36
N LYS A 9 10.97 -28.45 -13.37
CA LYS A 9 12.41 -28.20 -13.42
C LYS A 9 12.61 -26.70 -13.48
N THR A 10 13.41 -26.17 -12.58
CA THR A 10 13.72 -24.75 -12.49
C THR A 10 15.14 -24.53 -13.00
N PRO A 11 15.32 -24.02 -14.21
CA PRO A 11 16.67 -23.78 -14.75
C PRO A 11 17.38 -22.63 -14.03
N THR A 12 16.65 -21.58 -13.62
CA THR A 12 17.21 -20.41 -12.92
C THR A 12 16.23 -19.88 -11.87
N GLU A 13 15.02 -19.55 -12.28
CA GLU A 13 13.94 -19.01 -11.41
C GLU A 13 12.60 -19.54 -11.91
N ASP A 14 11.70 -19.82 -10.97
CA ASP A 14 10.31 -20.15 -11.29
C ASP A 14 9.37 -19.54 -10.25
N ARG A 15 8.14 -19.25 -10.65
CA ARG A 15 7.13 -18.60 -9.79
C ARG A 15 5.97 -19.55 -9.57
N ILE A 16 5.83 -19.97 -8.33
CA ILE A 16 4.70 -20.78 -7.90
C ILE A 16 3.61 -19.88 -7.31
N ARG A 17 2.45 -19.90 -7.91
CA ARG A 17 1.28 -19.20 -7.37
C ARG A 17 0.57 -20.10 -6.36
N VAL A 18 0.33 -19.55 -5.19
CA VAL A 18 -0.50 -20.16 -4.15
C VAL A 18 -1.82 -19.41 -4.10
N SER A 19 -2.92 -20.14 -4.15
CA SER A 19 -4.27 -19.57 -4.05
C SER A 19 -5.09 -20.31 -3.00
N VAL A 20 -6.19 -19.70 -2.61
CA VAL A 20 -7.09 -20.20 -1.56
C VAL A 20 -8.38 -20.69 -2.19
N ASP A 21 -8.78 -21.89 -1.81
CA ASP A 21 -10.12 -22.42 -2.08
C ASP A 21 -11.07 -21.93 -0.97
N TRP A 22 -11.67 -20.78 -1.20
CA TRP A 22 -12.46 -20.09 -0.19
C TRP A 22 -13.71 -20.84 0.26
N GLU A 23 -14.24 -21.72 -0.59
CA GLU A 23 -15.40 -22.57 -0.22
C GLU A 23 -15.07 -23.56 0.90
N LYS A 24 -13.77 -23.87 1.04
CA LYS A 24 -13.26 -24.79 2.06
C LYS A 24 -12.69 -24.11 3.28
N VAL A 25 -12.69 -22.79 3.34
CA VAL A 25 -12.19 -22.04 4.50
C VAL A 25 -13.35 -21.73 5.43
N PRO A 26 -13.39 -22.28 6.66
CA PRO A 26 -14.44 -21.98 7.63
C PRO A 26 -14.52 -20.48 7.90
N VAL A 27 -15.75 -20.00 8.05
CA VAL A 27 -16.02 -18.60 8.37
C VAL A 27 -15.67 -18.32 9.83
N GLY A 28 -15.04 -17.19 10.09
CA GLY A 28 -14.64 -16.75 11.42
C GLY A 28 -13.32 -17.36 11.93
N GLU A 29 -12.68 -18.24 11.16
CA GLU A 29 -11.47 -18.93 11.59
C GLU A 29 -10.24 -18.47 10.80
N ARG A 30 -9.09 -18.48 11.48
CA ARG A 30 -7.77 -18.32 10.87
C ARG A 30 -7.15 -19.70 10.66
N ILE A 31 -6.95 -20.08 9.42
CA ILE A 31 -6.31 -21.34 9.04
C ILE A 31 -4.85 -21.10 8.72
N LYS A 32 -3.99 -21.97 9.22
CA LYS A 32 -2.55 -21.99 8.89
C LYS A 32 -2.25 -23.24 8.10
N GLY A 33 -1.38 -23.12 7.14
CA GLY A 33 -0.86 -24.21 6.34
C GLY A 33 0.59 -23.95 5.97
N ALA A 34 1.16 -24.88 5.23
CA ALA A 34 2.52 -24.77 4.74
C ALA A 34 2.62 -25.27 3.31
N VAL A 35 3.45 -24.62 2.51
CA VAL A 35 3.86 -25.10 1.20
C VAL A 35 5.31 -25.54 1.33
N GLU A 36 5.56 -26.84 1.16
CA GLU A 36 6.89 -27.41 1.17
C GLU A 36 7.45 -27.46 -0.25
N PHE A 37 8.64 -26.93 -0.42
CA PHE A 37 9.44 -27.04 -1.63
C PHE A 37 10.55 -28.04 -1.37
N SER A 38 10.67 -29.05 -2.21
CA SER A 38 11.73 -30.04 -2.09
C SER A 38 12.50 -30.19 -3.39
N SER A 39 13.82 -30.23 -3.31
CA SER A 39 14.73 -30.49 -4.43
C SER A 39 15.93 -31.27 -3.93
N ASN A 40 16.12 -32.48 -4.47
CA ASN A 40 17.12 -33.42 -3.98
C ASN A 40 16.99 -33.63 -2.43
N ASP A 41 18.05 -33.27 -1.68
CA ASP A 41 18.07 -33.38 -0.23
C ASP A 41 17.71 -32.09 0.52
N GLN A 42 17.31 -31.04 -0.21
CA GLN A 42 16.93 -29.75 0.36
C GLN A 42 15.42 -29.62 0.44
N LYS A 43 14.97 -29.10 1.57
CA LYS A 43 13.56 -28.79 1.83
C LYS A 43 13.44 -27.40 2.41
N GLU A 44 12.53 -26.64 1.84
CA GLU A 44 12.16 -25.31 2.32
C GLU A 44 10.65 -25.24 2.52
N CYS A 45 10.21 -24.50 3.52
CA CYS A 45 8.82 -24.42 3.90
C CYS A 45 8.38 -22.96 4.00
N VAL A 46 7.32 -22.62 3.27
CA VAL A 46 6.66 -21.33 3.36
C VAL A 46 5.36 -21.49 4.13
N LEU A 47 5.27 -20.81 5.27
CA LEU A 47 4.04 -20.79 6.06
C LEU A 47 3.03 -19.86 5.39
N VAL A 48 1.79 -20.33 5.29
CA VAL A 48 0.67 -19.57 4.71
C VAL A 48 -0.43 -19.51 5.74
N SER A 49 -0.97 -18.33 5.99
CA SER A 49 -2.15 -18.17 6.81
C SER A 49 -3.26 -17.51 6.01
N VAL A 50 -4.50 -17.85 6.32
CA VAL A 50 -5.68 -17.29 5.71
C VAL A 50 -6.73 -17.04 6.78
N PHE A 51 -7.44 -15.93 6.66
CA PHE A 51 -8.55 -15.59 7.52
C PHE A 51 -9.80 -15.35 6.67
N ASN A 52 -10.91 -16.00 7.02
CA ASN A 52 -12.20 -15.81 6.39
C ASN A 52 -13.14 -15.15 7.42
N PRO A 53 -13.25 -13.82 7.44
CA PRO A 53 -14.03 -13.12 8.44
C PRO A 53 -15.52 -13.45 8.33
N ALA A 54 -16.20 -13.49 9.46
CA ALA A 54 -17.66 -13.63 9.51
C ALA A 54 -18.37 -12.32 9.12
N SER A 55 -17.73 -11.19 9.39
CA SER A 55 -18.18 -9.85 9.03
C SER A 55 -16.96 -8.91 8.98
N PRO A 56 -16.88 -8.01 8.00
CA PRO A 56 -17.73 -7.96 6.80
C PRO A 56 -17.54 -9.17 5.91
N VAL A 57 -18.55 -9.48 5.10
CA VAL A 57 -18.45 -10.60 4.17
C VAL A 57 -17.51 -10.25 2.99
N ARG A 58 -16.90 -11.25 2.42
CA ARG A 58 -15.90 -11.10 1.36
C ARG A 58 -16.32 -10.19 0.21
N ASP A 59 -17.59 -10.28 -0.22
CA ASP A 59 -18.08 -9.50 -1.35
C ASP A 59 -18.16 -7.99 -1.02
N GLU A 60 -18.39 -7.65 0.24
CA GLU A 60 -18.39 -6.27 0.73
C GLU A 60 -16.98 -5.67 0.79
N MET A 61 -15.95 -6.55 0.81
CA MET A 61 -14.56 -6.16 0.94
C MET A 61 -13.79 -6.15 -0.37
N GLN A 62 -14.48 -6.31 -1.49
CA GLN A 62 -13.81 -6.24 -2.79
C GLN A 62 -13.22 -4.86 -3.04
N GLY A 63 -11.91 -4.84 -3.33
CA GLY A 63 -11.17 -3.61 -3.56
C GLY A 63 -10.79 -2.83 -2.29
N VAL A 64 -11.15 -3.28 -1.10
CA VAL A 64 -10.76 -2.66 0.17
C VAL A 64 -9.46 -3.28 0.68
N TYR A 65 -8.53 -2.46 1.16
CA TYR A 65 -7.32 -2.94 1.83
C TYR A 65 -7.66 -3.44 3.21
N MET A 66 -7.31 -4.68 3.53
CA MET A 66 -7.67 -5.29 4.81
C MET A 66 -6.46 -5.46 5.71
N GLU A 67 -6.74 -5.35 7.02
CA GLU A 67 -5.75 -5.69 8.03
C GLU A 67 -5.37 -7.18 7.92
N GLU A 68 -4.08 -7.43 7.89
CA GLU A 68 -3.51 -8.75 8.04
C GLU A 68 -2.34 -8.73 9.03
N ASN A 69 -2.39 -9.61 10.01
CA ASN A 69 -1.36 -9.72 11.06
C ASN A 69 -1.06 -8.40 11.80
N GLY A 70 -2.06 -7.53 11.96
CA GLY A 70 -1.96 -6.28 12.71
C GLY A 70 -1.47 -5.08 11.90
N TYR A 71 -1.40 -5.19 10.59
CA TYR A 71 -1.07 -4.06 9.71
C TYR A 71 -1.93 -4.06 8.44
N VAL A 72 -2.07 -2.89 7.84
CA VAL A 72 -2.67 -2.72 6.51
C VAL A 72 -1.57 -2.20 5.57
N SER A 73 -1.28 -2.93 4.51
CA SER A 73 -0.32 -2.52 3.48
C SER A 73 -1.06 -1.91 2.30
N ILE A 74 -0.73 -0.67 1.96
CA ILE A 74 -1.42 0.09 0.92
C ILE A 74 -0.39 0.61 -0.09
N PRO A 75 -0.39 0.11 -1.32
CA PRO A 75 0.43 0.67 -2.40
C PRO A 75 0.00 2.10 -2.71
N ALA A 76 0.95 3.04 -2.77
CA ALA A 76 0.63 4.45 -3.02
C ALA A 76 -0.12 4.67 -4.35
N ALA A 77 0.17 3.87 -5.38
CA ALA A 77 -0.51 3.93 -6.66
C ALA A 77 -1.88 3.20 -6.69
N GLY A 78 -2.25 2.52 -5.61
CA GLY A 78 -3.49 1.76 -5.46
C GLY A 78 -4.64 2.55 -4.85
N PHE A 79 -4.70 3.84 -5.08
CA PHE A 79 -5.77 4.69 -4.56
C PHE A 79 -7.14 4.35 -5.19
N HIS A 80 -8.19 4.48 -4.42
CA HIS A 80 -9.58 4.28 -4.88
C HIS A 80 -10.13 5.52 -5.55
N ARG A 81 -9.78 6.69 -5.02
CA ARG A 81 -10.22 7.99 -5.54
C ARG A 81 -9.04 8.96 -5.58
N LYS A 82 -9.04 9.83 -6.58
CA LYS A 82 -8.09 10.94 -6.64
C LYS A 82 -8.83 12.25 -6.96
N PHE A 83 -8.33 13.30 -6.35
CA PHE A 83 -8.81 14.66 -6.55
C PHE A 83 -7.61 15.52 -6.95
N GLU A 84 -7.71 16.11 -8.10
CA GLU A 84 -6.67 16.94 -8.69
C GLU A 84 -7.15 18.39 -8.79
N SER A 85 -6.24 19.35 -8.71
CA SER A 85 -6.52 20.72 -9.09
C SER A 85 -6.07 20.99 -10.53
N ASN A 86 -6.37 22.18 -11.03
CA ASN A 86 -5.92 22.58 -12.37
C ASN A 86 -4.39 22.57 -12.47
N ASP A 87 -3.71 22.94 -11.40
CA ASP A 87 -2.26 23.13 -11.37
C ASP A 87 -1.49 21.92 -10.83
N ILE A 88 -2.17 21.03 -10.10
CA ILE A 88 -1.54 19.84 -9.50
C ILE A 88 -2.21 18.59 -10.00
N LYS A 89 -1.46 17.82 -10.79
CA LYS A 89 -1.83 16.51 -11.29
C LYS A 89 -1.06 15.43 -10.54
N MET A 90 -1.63 14.25 -10.50
CA MET A 90 -1.01 13.09 -9.88
C MET A 90 -0.59 12.10 -10.94
N ASN A 91 0.68 11.74 -10.93
CA ASN A 91 1.26 10.83 -11.89
C ASN A 91 1.71 9.54 -11.20
N ILE A 92 1.40 8.41 -11.83
CA ILE A 92 1.97 7.12 -11.42
C ILE A 92 3.28 6.96 -12.17
N LEU A 93 4.35 6.76 -11.43
CA LEU A 93 5.70 6.51 -11.96
C LEU A 93 5.98 5.01 -11.91
N PRO A 94 5.91 4.31 -13.04
CA PRO A 94 6.21 2.88 -13.08
C PRO A 94 7.71 2.62 -12.93
N GLY A 95 8.05 1.44 -12.40
CA GLY A 95 9.43 1.00 -12.23
C GLY A 95 10.17 1.65 -11.06
N VAL A 96 9.47 2.38 -10.19
CA VAL A 96 10.04 3.13 -9.06
C VAL A 96 9.37 2.71 -7.77
N GLY A 97 10.15 2.71 -6.67
CA GLY A 97 9.63 2.32 -5.35
C GLY A 97 9.62 0.81 -5.11
N VAL A 98 9.26 0.41 -3.89
CA VAL A 98 9.30 -0.99 -3.44
C VAL A 98 8.25 -1.84 -4.15
N GLU A 99 7.08 -1.29 -4.42
CA GLU A 99 5.96 -1.96 -5.08
C GLU A 99 6.00 -1.85 -6.63
N GLY A 100 7.11 -1.34 -7.18
CA GLY A 100 7.26 -1.14 -8.62
C GLY A 100 6.50 0.06 -9.19
N CYS A 101 5.86 0.86 -8.36
CA CYS A 101 5.23 2.13 -8.74
C CYS A 101 5.37 3.14 -7.60
N ALA A 102 5.52 4.40 -7.95
CA ALA A 102 5.42 5.51 -7.00
C ALA A 102 4.34 6.49 -7.44
N LEU A 103 3.78 7.22 -6.50
CA LEU A 103 2.85 8.31 -6.76
C LEU A 103 3.59 9.64 -6.64
N GLN A 104 3.56 10.42 -7.71
CA GLN A 104 4.08 11.77 -7.73
C GLN A 104 2.92 12.77 -7.63
N LEU A 105 2.99 13.66 -6.65
CA LEU A 105 2.06 14.76 -6.48
C LEU A 105 2.61 16.00 -7.20
N GLY A 106 1.87 16.43 -8.21
CA GLY A 106 2.18 17.65 -8.94
C GLY A 106 3.45 17.60 -9.80
N ASN A 107 3.79 18.75 -10.34
CA ASN A 107 5.05 18.96 -11.02
C ASN A 107 6.12 19.37 -9.99
N PRO A 108 7.35 18.83 -10.01
CA PRO A 108 8.40 19.22 -9.08
C PRO A 108 8.74 20.72 -9.07
N ILE A 109 8.45 21.42 -10.16
CA ILE A 109 8.67 22.86 -10.27
C ILE A 109 7.42 23.70 -9.98
N SER A 110 6.30 23.09 -9.59
CA SER A 110 5.10 23.83 -9.21
C SER A 110 5.35 24.67 -7.96
N PRO A 111 4.81 25.88 -7.88
CA PRO A 111 4.94 26.71 -6.69
C PRO A 111 4.32 25.99 -5.48
N LEU A 112 4.89 26.25 -4.31
CA LEU A 112 4.37 25.74 -3.05
C LEU A 112 2.89 26.15 -2.91
N GLN A 113 2.00 25.16 -2.88
CA GLN A 113 0.58 25.39 -2.66
C GLN A 113 0.31 25.37 -1.15
N MET A 114 -0.11 26.49 -0.63
CA MET A 114 -0.57 26.54 0.77
C MET A 114 -1.88 25.79 0.91
N TYR A 115 -1.94 24.92 1.91
CA TYR A 115 -3.15 24.19 2.25
C TYR A 115 -4.32 25.15 2.54
N ARG A 116 -5.37 25.05 1.74
CA ARG A 116 -6.68 25.65 2.03
C ARG A 116 -7.70 24.52 2.12
N ALA A 117 -8.45 24.48 3.21
CA ALA A 117 -9.48 23.47 3.39
C ALA A 117 -10.46 23.47 2.20
N GLY A 118 -10.66 22.32 1.58
CA GLY A 118 -11.68 22.09 0.57
C GLY A 118 -11.18 21.81 -0.86
N ASP A 119 -10.00 22.28 -1.24
CA ASP A 119 -9.54 22.16 -2.64
C ASP A 119 -8.10 21.60 -2.76
N VAL A 120 -7.77 20.69 -1.87
CA VAL A 120 -6.42 20.10 -1.81
C VAL A 120 -6.37 18.86 -2.67
N PRO A 121 -5.42 18.78 -3.60
CA PRO A 121 -5.14 17.56 -4.32
C PRO A 121 -4.85 16.42 -3.34
N ARG A 122 -5.55 15.31 -3.48
CA ARG A 122 -5.45 14.18 -2.59
C ARG A 122 -5.78 12.88 -3.27
N VAL A 123 -5.29 11.80 -2.72
CA VAL A 123 -5.73 10.44 -3.01
C VAL A 123 -6.39 9.85 -1.78
N GLU A 124 -7.36 8.98 -1.99
CA GLU A 124 -8.10 8.32 -0.93
C GLU A 124 -8.02 6.82 -1.10
N TYR A 125 -7.88 6.14 0.03
CA TYR A 125 -7.77 4.69 0.13
C TYR A 125 -8.84 4.18 1.09
N ASP A 126 -9.58 3.16 0.67
CA ASP A 126 -10.53 2.47 1.53
C ASP A 126 -9.80 1.29 2.18
N PHE A 127 -9.80 1.22 3.48
CA PHE A 127 -9.21 0.12 4.22
C PHE A 127 -10.10 -0.28 5.40
N TYR A 128 -9.90 -1.50 5.86
CA TYR A 128 -10.65 -2.07 6.98
C TYR A 128 -9.69 -2.70 7.99
N THR A 129 -9.93 -2.42 9.28
CA THR A 129 -9.24 -3.04 10.40
C THR A 129 -10.19 -3.94 11.15
N PHE A 130 -9.75 -5.16 11.49
CA PHE A 130 -10.54 -6.09 12.30
C PHE A 130 -10.45 -5.80 13.79
N ASN A 131 -9.40 -5.10 14.20
CA ASN A 131 -9.16 -4.77 15.59
C ASN A 131 -9.27 -3.27 15.80
N ALA A 132 -10.00 -2.88 16.85
CA ALA A 132 -9.98 -1.49 17.29
C ALA A 132 -8.68 -1.22 18.06
N GLY A 133 -8.07 -0.08 17.82
CA GLY A 133 -6.80 0.26 18.47
C GLY A 133 -6.17 1.55 17.97
N ILE A 134 -4.97 1.80 18.44
CA ILE A 134 -4.12 2.90 17.97
C ILE A 134 -3.19 2.30 16.92
N TYR A 135 -3.12 2.93 15.77
CA TYR A 135 -2.29 2.52 14.65
C TYR A 135 -1.26 3.59 14.32
N ASP A 136 -0.03 3.17 14.12
CA ASP A 136 1.01 4.03 13.56
C ASP A 136 0.93 4.04 12.03
N VAL A 137 1.05 5.21 11.44
CA VAL A 137 1.05 5.37 9.98
C VAL A 137 2.47 5.58 9.49
N TYR A 138 2.95 4.66 8.66
CA TYR A 138 4.25 4.73 8.01
C TYR A 138 4.09 5.04 6.54
N THR A 139 4.68 6.14 6.09
CA THR A 139 4.69 6.50 4.67
C THR A 139 6.10 6.34 4.12
N TYR A 140 6.25 5.51 3.10
CA TYR A 140 7.50 5.32 2.39
C TYR A 140 7.58 6.32 1.24
N VAL A 141 8.56 7.21 1.30
CA VAL A 141 8.78 8.24 0.30
C VAL A 141 10.13 8.04 -0.38
N LEU A 142 10.19 8.39 -1.66
CA LEU A 142 11.46 8.47 -2.35
C LEU A 142 12.21 9.73 -1.87
N PRO A 143 13.54 9.64 -1.65
CA PRO A 143 14.30 10.80 -1.28
C PRO A 143 14.24 11.85 -2.40
N THR A 144 13.83 13.05 -2.05
CA THR A 144 13.78 14.20 -2.95
C THR A 144 14.66 15.31 -2.40
N PHE A 145 15.31 16.04 -3.29
CA PHE A 145 16.01 17.26 -2.90
C PHE A 145 14.99 18.39 -2.72
N PRO A 146 15.17 19.28 -1.75
CA PRO A 146 14.35 20.46 -1.61
C PRO A 146 14.52 21.35 -2.85
N LEU A 147 13.45 21.54 -3.61
CA LEU A 147 13.49 22.26 -4.88
C LEU A 147 13.45 23.78 -4.71
N HIS A 148 13.14 24.25 -3.51
CA HIS A 148 12.93 25.66 -3.21
C HIS A 148 13.94 26.25 -2.22
N ALA A 149 15.01 25.53 -1.90
CA ALA A 149 15.95 25.87 -0.85
C ALA A 149 16.70 27.21 -1.03
N GLU A 150 16.74 27.77 -2.23
CA GLU A 150 17.71 28.84 -2.52
C GLU A 150 17.12 30.17 -3.02
N ARG A 151 15.83 30.31 -3.14
CA ARG A 151 15.32 31.53 -3.83
C ARG A 151 14.94 32.68 -2.95
N ASP A 152 14.89 32.55 -1.65
CA ASP A 152 14.56 33.67 -0.79
C ASP A 152 15.34 33.67 0.53
N TYR A 153 16.47 34.36 0.53
CA TYR A 153 17.24 34.69 1.74
C TYR A 153 16.47 35.50 2.79
N LYS A 154 15.20 35.80 2.53
CA LYS A 154 14.35 36.61 3.40
C LYS A 154 13.24 35.83 4.09
N LEU A 155 13.12 34.53 3.84
CA LEU A 155 12.14 33.72 4.56
C LEU A 155 12.63 33.44 5.98
N PRO A 156 11.76 33.51 7.01
CA PRO A 156 12.12 33.18 8.37
C PRO A 156 12.76 31.79 8.46
N GLU A 157 13.70 31.62 9.39
CA GLU A 157 14.49 30.39 9.61
C GLU A 157 13.68 29.07 9.76
N HIS A 158 12.36 29.14 9.76
CA HIS A 158 11.44 28.00 9.92
C HIS A 158 10.67 27.61 8.66
N THR A 159 10.91 28.23 7.52
CA THR A 159 10.34 27.79 6.26
C THR A 159 11.19 26.65 5.70
N ASN A 160 10.92 25.46 6.19
CA ASN A 160 11.46 24.24 5.65
C ASN A 160 11.01 24.13 4.20
N SER A 161 11.94 24.08 3.27
CA SER A 161 11.73 23.90 1.84
C SER A 161 11.36 22.46 1.46
N ASP A 162 11.18 21.61 2.47
CA ASP A 162 10.86 20.21 2.28
C ASP A 162 9.44 20.02 1.73
N THR A 163 9.27 19.01 0.92
CA THR A 163 7.94 18.59 0.46
C THR A 163 7.09 18.16 1.66
N LYS A 164 5.96 18.79 1.83
CA LYS A 164 5.02 18.51 2.93
C LYS A 164 3.78 17.81 2.38
N TYR A 165 3.34 16.81 3.09
CA TYR A 165 2.06 16.15 2.87
C TYR A 165 1.37 15.93 4.23
N SER A 166 0.09 15.70 4.22
CA SER A 166 -0.68 15.33 5.39
C SER A 166 -1.42 14.02 5.16
N VAL A 167 -1.57 13.26 6.21
CA VAL A 167 -2.43 12.08 6.24
C VAL A 167 -3.62 12.40 7.12
N ARG A 168 -4.81 12.05 6.64
CA ARG A 168 -6.06 12.16 7.39
C ARG A 168 -6.75 10.81 7.35
N ILE A 169 -7.21 10.35 8.48
CA ILE A 169 -8.11 9.21 8.61
C ILE A 169 -9.50 9.80 8.87
N ASP A 170 -10.53 9.16 8.35
CA ASP A 170 -11.91 9.63 8.47
C ASP A 170 -12.23 10.14 9.87
N ASP A 171 -12.83 11.31 9.90
CA ASP A 171 -13.44 11.81 11.11
C ASP A 171 -14.61 10.90 11.41
N GLY A 172 -14.45 9.97 12.32
CA GLY A 172 -15.50 9.07 12.73
C GLY A 172 -16.79 9.87 13.07
N SER A 173 -17.61 10.06 12.06
CA SER A 173 -18.92 10.70 12.14
C SER A 173 -20.00 9.64 12.25
#